data_1c858e9cedcf0cb9e8f922842ae7d6ef
#
_entry.id   1c858e9cedcf0cb9e8f922842ae7d6ef
#
_cell.length_a   1.000
_cell.length_b   1.000
_cell.length_c   1.000
_cell.angle_alpha   90.00
_cell.angle_beta   90.00
_cell.angle_gamma   90.00
#
_symmetry.space_group_name_H-M   'P 1'
#
loop_
_entity.id
_entity.type
_entity.pdbx_description
1 polymer ?
#
loop_
_entity_poly.entity_id
_entity_poly.type
_entity_poly.pdbx_seq_one_letter_code
_entity_poly.pdbx_strand_id
1 'polypeptide(L)'
;MAFPNAQVYLPRAEAAFWLEGDRNKDNLPVYQGQQLSLAPYQKAGRLHTFESGKDPIAGVQSILMSGHTPGHTGYRIRSENESILVWGDIVHSVATQFSDPTITLEFDVEQSKARS
;
A
#
# COMPACT_ATOMS: atom_id res chain seq x y z
N MET A 1 -18.07 -3.22 5.18
CA MET A 1 -17.29 -4.20 4.38
C MET A 1 -17.89 -4.26 2.98
N ALA A 2 -17.18 -3.69 2.00
CA ALA A 2 -17.68 -3.63 0.62
C ALA A 2 -17.67 -5.00 -0.07
N PHE A 3 -16.70 -5.87 0.25
CA PHE A 3 -16.55 -7.21 -0.31
C PHE A 3 -16.59 -8.26 0.79
N PRO A 4 -17.80 -8.73 1.21
CA PRO A 4 -17.95 -9.53 2.42
C PRO A 4 -17.28 -10.92 2.36
N ASN A 5 -16.99 -11.42 1.17
CA ASN A 5 -16.35 -12.72 0.96
C ASN A 5 -14.86 -12.62 0.61
N ALA A 6 -14.31 -11.42 0.43
CA ALA A 6 -12.89 -11.23 0.08
C ALA A 6 -11.96 -11.56 1.24
N GLN A 7 -10.81 -12.13 0.91
CA GLN A 7 -9.62 -12.15 1.76
C GLN A 7 -8.77 -10.93 1.39
N VAL A 8 -8.34 -10.17 2.37
CA VAL A 8 -7.52 -8.96 2.19
C VAL A 8 -6.10 -9.28 2.63
N TYR A 9 -5.14 -8.99 1.77
CA TYR A 9 -3.72 -9.17 2.05
C TYR A 9 -3.04 -7.82 2.13
N LEU A 10 -2.27 -7.60 3.19
CA LEU A 10 -1.61 -6.33 3.47
C LEU A 10 -0.17 -6.58 3.90
N PRO A 11 0.83 -5.83 3.39
CA PRO A 11 2.19 -5.90 3.91
C PRO A 11 2.21 -5.62 5.42
N ARG A 12 3.01 -6.36 6.19
CA ARG A 12 3.09 -6.19 7.65
C ARG A 12 3.43 -4.75 8.04
N ALA A 13 4.32 -4.09 7.29
CA ALA A 13 4.69 -2.71 7.55
C ALA A 13 3.50 -1.74 7.37
N GLU A 14 2.62 -1.98 6.37
CA GLU A 14 1.38 -1.21 6.19
C GLU A 14 0.38 -1.49 7.32
N ALA A 15 0.24 -2.76 7.72
CA ALA A 15 -0.64 -3.11 8.83
C ALA A 15 -0.21 -2.42 10.12
N ALA A 16 1.07 -2.46 10.45
CA ALA A 16 1.63 -1.76 11.61
C ALA A 16 1.43 -0.25 11.51
N PHE A 17 1.66 0.34 10.35
CA PHE A 17 1.50 1.76 10.11
C PHE A 17 0.06 2.23 10.32
N TRP A 18 -0.91 1.52 9.76
CA TRP A 18 -2.31 1.93 9.76
C TRP A 18 -3.14 1.41 10.95
N LEU A 19 -2.79 0.25 11.51
CA LEU A 19 -3.61 -0.41 12.53
C LEU A 19 -3.03 -0.35 13.95
N GLU A 20 -1.70 -0.23 14.10
CA GLU A 20 -1.02 -0.34 15.38
C GLU A 20 -0.45 1.00 15.89
N GLY A 21 -0.26 1.98 15.01
CA GLY A 21 0.36 3.27 15.35
C GLY A 21 -0.60 4.26 15.98
N ASP A 22 -0.13 5.07 16.93
CA ASP A 22 -0.84 6.25 17.46
C ASP A 22 -0.66 7.46 16.52
N ARG A 23 -1.16 7.32 15.30
CA ARG A 23 -1.05 8.34 14.25
C ARG A 23 -2.28 9.24 14.12
N ASN A 24 -3.13 9.22 15.15
CA ASN A 24 -4.34 10.02 15.20
C ASN A 24 -4.09 11.55 15.22
N LYS A 25 -2.83 11.98 15.42
CA LYS A 25 -2.53 13.39 15.71
C LYS A 25 -2.29 14.20 14.45
N ASP A 26 -1.76 13.61 13.38
CA ASP A 26 -1.26 14.38 12.24
C ASP A 26 -2.21 14.38 11.03
N ASN A 27 -2.95 13.30 10.78
CA ASN A 27 -3.91 13.23 9.67
C ASN A 27 -5.12 12.34 10.01
N LEU A 28 -5.90 12.79 10.96
CA LEU A 28 -7.05 12.05 11.51
C LEU A 28 -8.06 11.54 10.47
N PRO A 29 -8.49 12.32 9.44
CA PRO A 29 -9.46 11.82 8.47
C PRO A 29 -8.96 10.63 7.63
N VAL A 30 -7.70 10.67 7.18
CA VAL A 30 -7.10 9.57 6.38
C VAL A 30 -6.96 8.34 7.24
N TYR A 31 -6.43 8.48 8.47
CA TYR A 31 -6.30 7.38 9.41
C TYR A 31 -7.65 6.72 9.72
N GLN A 32 -8.68 7.51 10.01
CA GLN A 32 -10.03 7.01 10.25
C GLN A 32 -10.60 6.27 9.02
N GLY A 33 -10.36 6.78 7.81
CA GLY A 33 -10.77 6.13 6.57
C GLY A 33 -10.14 4.74 6.41
N GLN A 34 -8.85 4.61 6.71
CA GLN A 34 -8.16 3.31 6.67
C GLN A 34 -8.67 2.36 7.74
N GLN A 35 -8.89 2.84 8.96
CA GLN A 35 -9.48 2.04 10.04
C GLN A 35 -10.89 1.52 9.66
N LEU A 36 -11.74 2.37 9.13
CA LEU A 36 -13.08 1.99 8.68
C LEU A 36 -13.05 0.96 7.54
N SER A 37 -12.04 1.03 6.68
CA SER A 37 -11.88 0.12 5.55
C SER A 37 -11.34 -1.26 5.97
N LEU A 38 -10.35 -1.30 6.86
CA LEU A 38 -9.62 -2.52 7.22
C LEU A 38 -10.19 -3.25 8.44
N ALA A 39 -10.66 -2.51 9.46
CA ALA A 39 -11.15 -3.10 10.70
C ALA A 39 -12.28 -4.14 10.53
N PRO A 40 -13.22 -4.00 9.60
CA PRO A 40 -14.24 -5.03 9.38
C PRO A 40 -13.65 -6.36 8.90
N TYR A 41 -12.58 -6.34 8.08
CA TYR A 41 -11.89 -7.55 7.61
C TYR A 41 -11.05 -8.18 8.72
N GLN A 42 -10.37 -7.35 9.52
CA GLN A 42 -9.63 -7.81 10.70
C GLN A 42 -10.56 -8.51 11.70
N LYS A 43 -11.70 -7.88 12.03
CA LYS A 43 -12.71 -8.46 12.94
C LYS A 43 -13.29 -9.76 12.41
N ALA A 44 -13.43 -9.90 11.10
CA ALA A 44 -13.93 -11.10 10.45
C ALA A 44 -12.86 -12.20 10.25
N GLY A 45 -11.61 -11.97 10.66
CA GLY A 45 -10.49 -12.91 10.43
C GLY A 45 -10.10 -13.04 8.95
N ARG A 46 -10.35 -12.02 8.16
CA ARG A 46 -10.12 -11.99 6.70
C ARG A 46 -9.02 -11.02 6.26
N LEU A 47 -8.35 -10.39 7.22
CA LEU A 47 -7.17 -9.57 6.98
C LEU A 47 -5.93 -10.42 7.27
N HIS A 48 -5.09 -10.60 6.28
CA HIS A 48 -3.86 -11.38 6.34
C HIS A 48 -2.68 -10.46 6.10
N THR A 49 -1.62 -10.63 6.88
CA THR A 49 -0.38 -9.88 6.68
C THR A 49 0.68 -10.78 6.06
N PHE A 50 1.56 -10.18 5.24
CA PHE A 50 2.72 -10.85 4.65
C PHE A 50 3.97 -9.98 4.75
N GLU A 51 5.14 -10.59 4.68
CA GLU A 51 6.42 -9.86 4.69
C GLU A 51 6.66 -9.20 3.33
N SER A 52 7.15 -7.96 3.35
CA SER A 52 7.50 -7.21 2.14
C SER A 52 8.47 -8.02 1.26
N GLY A 53 8.20 -8.04 -0.04
CA GLY A 53 8.96 -8.83 -1.01
C GLY A 53 8.60 -10.32 -1.05
N LYS A 54 7.60 -10.77 -0.28
CA LYS A 54 7.02 -12.10 -0.40
C LYS A 54 5.70 -12.03 -1.14
N ASP A 55 5.44 -13.01 -2.00
CA ASP A 55 4.22 -13.04 -2.77
C ASP A 55 3.02 -13.40 -1.89
N PRO A 56 1.98 -12.56 -1.83
CA PRO A 56 0.82 -12.82 -0.99
C PRO A 56 -0.01 -14.01 -1.47
N ILE A 57 -0.09 -14.20 -2.78
CA ILE A 57 -0.79 -15.30 -3.44
C ILE A 57 -0.06 -15.69 -4.73
N ALA A 58 -0.28 -16.91 -5.20
CA ALA A 58 0.31 -17.40 -6.46
C ALA A 58 -0.06 -16.49 -7.65
N GLY A 59 0.91 -16.14 -8.48
CA GLY A 59 0.74 -15.28 -9.65
C GLY A 59 0.75 -13.77 -9.35
N VAL A 60 0.84 -13.37 -8.09
CA VAL A 60 0.91 -11.96 -7.68
C VAL A 60 2.22 -11.70 -6.94
N GLN A 61 3.18 -11.11 -7.62
CA GLN A 61 4.47 -10.71 -7.04
C GLN A 61 4.35 -9.37 -6.34
N SER A 62 4.75 -9.29 -5.09
CA SER A 62 4.85 -8.01 -4.37
C SER A 62 6.22 -7.35 -4.60
N ILE A 63 6.21 -6.04 -4.78
CA ILE A 63 7.39 -5.20 -4.98
C ILE A 63 7.33 -4.07 -3.95
N LEU A 64 8.25 -4.07 -2.99
CA LEU A 64 8.32 -2.98 -2.02
C LEU A 64 8.70 -1.68 -2.72
N MET A 65 7.87 -0.65 -2.54
CA MET A 65 8.02 0.70 -3.08
C MET A 65 7.79 1.72 -1.96
N SER A 66 8.60 1.62 -0.89
CA SER A 66 8.42 2.45 0.31
C SER A 66 8.70 3.93 0.03
N GLY A 67 7.99 4.81 0.73
CA GLY A 67 8.18 6.27 0.61
C GLY A 67 6.86 7.01 0.84
N HIS A 68 5.86 6.76 0.00
CA HIS A 68 4.51 7.25 0.23
C HIS A 68 3.97 6.77 1.59
N THR A 69 4.08 5.48 1.84
CA THR A 69 3.98 4.88 3.17
C THR A 69 5.15 3.93 3.42
N PRO A 70 5.46 3.54 4.68
CA PRO A 70 6.60 2.66 4.98
C PRO A 70 6.55 1.29 4.31
N GLY A 71 5.36 0.75 4.09
CA GLY A 71 5.15 -0.55 3.46
C GLY A 71 4.48 -0.46 2.10
N HIS A 72 4.44 0.73 1.47
CA HIS A 72 3.85 0.89 0.15
C HIS A 72 4.39 -0.15 -0.82
N THR A 73 3.50 -0.84 -1.50
CA THR A 73 3.83 -2.03 -2.30
C THR A 73 3.09 -2.01 -3.62
N GLY A 74 3.85 -2.14 -4.69
CA GLY A 74 3.31 -2.42 -6.01
C GLY A 74 3.14 -3.93 -6.22
N TYR A 75 2.30 -4.29 -7.19
CA TYR A 75 2.01 -5.69 -7.50
C TYR A 75 2.18 -5.97 -8.98
N ARG A 76 2.99 -6.99 -9.30
CA ARG A 76 3.06 -7.54 -10.64
C ARG A 76 2.20 -8.79 -10.70
N ILE A 77 1.15 -8.74 -11.49
CA ILE A 77 0.24 -9.86 -11.73
C ILE A 77 0.64 -10.51 -13.05
N ARG A 78 0.84 -11.82 -13.04
CA ARG A 78 1.24 -12.60 -14.22
C ARG A 78 0.15 -13.57 -14.61
N SER A 79 -0.10 -13.66 -15.91
CA SER A 79 -0.95 -14.68 -16.52
C SER A 79 -0.32 -15.11 -17.84
N GLU A 80 0.02 -16.38 -17.95
CA GLU A 80 0.72 -16.95 -19.12
C GLU A 80 2.03 -16.16 -19.43
N ASN A 81 2.11 -15.54 -20.60
CA ASN A 81 3.28 -14.77 -21.05
C ASN A 81 3.11 -13.25 -20.85
N GLU A 82 2.04 -12.83 -20.21
CA GLU A 82 1.73 -11.41 -19.99
C GLU A 82 1.85 -11.03 -18.53
N SER A 83 2.07 -9.75 -18.28
CA SER A 83 2.03 -9.20 -16.91
C SER A 83 1.53 -7.77 -16.89
N ILE A 84 0.89 -7.42 -15.79
CA ILE A 84 0.49 -6.04 -15.46
C ILE A 84 1.20 -5.63 -14.16
N LEU A 85 1.67 -4.40 -14.10
CA LEU A 85 2.20 -3.79 -12.90
C LEU A 85 1.21 -2.76 -12.37
N VAL A 86 0.76 -2.95 -11.14
CA VAL A 86 -0.03 -1.99 -10.37
C VAL A 86 0.92 -1.35 -9.37
N TRP A 87 1.27 -0.09 -9.56
CA TRP A 87 2.28 0.61 -8.76
C TRP A 87 1.71 1.43 -7.58
N GLY A 88 0.37 1.54 -7.45
CA GLY A 88 -0.26 2.31 -6.38
C GLY A 88 0.08 3.80 -6.44
N ASP A 89 0.45 4.34 -5.30
CA ASP A 89 0.69 5.77 -5.09
C ASP A 89 2.17 6.19 -5.19
N ILE A 90 2.98 5.48 -5.98
CA ILE A 90 4.37 5.89 -6.25
C ILE A 90 4.45 7.03 -7.27
N VAL A 91 3.45 7.14 -8.13
CA VAL A 91 3.32 8.24 -9.10
C VAL A 91 1.92 8.81 -9.01
N HIS A 92 1.82 10.08 -8.63
CA HIS A 92 0.56 10.80 -8.50
C HIS A 92 0.27 11.70 -9.73
N SER A 93 1.33 12.15 -10.40
CA SER A 93 1.23 12.99 -11.58
C SER A 93 2.24 12.54 -12.63
N VAL A 94 1.74 11.86 -13.66
CA VAL A 94 2.56 11.44 -14.79
C VAL A 94 3.24 12.64 -15.48
N ALA A 95 2.49 13.76 -15.62
CA ALA A 95 2.97 14.95 -16.30
C ALA A 95 4.19 15.61 -15.62
N THR A 96 4.30 15.50 -14.31
CA THR A 96 5.39 16.12 -13.54
C THR A 96 6.45 15.10 -13.12
N GLN A 97 6.05 14.00 -12.52
CA GLN A 97 6.98 13.04 -11.91
C GLN A 97 7.71 12.15 -12.93
N PHE A 98 7.17 11.96 -14.14
CA PHE A 98 7.91 11.26 -15.20
C PHE A 98 9.02 12.14 -15.79
N SER A 99 8.82 13.46 -15.81
CA SER A 99 9.84 14.41 -16.27
C SER A 99 10.90 14.68 -15.20
N ASP A 100 10.48 14.67 -13.94
CA ASP A 100 11.36 14.87 -12.78
C ASP A 100 10.93 13.95 -11.62
N PRO A 101 11.53 12.75 -11.51
CA PRO A 101 11.22 11.79 -10.44
C PRO A 101 11.59 12.27 -9.03
N THR A 102 12.30 13.40 -8.91
CA THR A 102 12.64 13.97 -7.60
C THR A 102 11.49 14.73 -6.95
N ILE A 103 10.43 15.01 -7.70
CA ILE A 103 9.22 15.66 -7.18
C ILE A 103 8.48 14.70 -6.26
N THR A 104 8.35 15.09 -5.00
CA THR A 104 7.56 14.39 -3.97
C THR A 104 6.32 15.20 -3.63
N LEU A 105 5.40 14.57 -2.93
CA LEU A 105 4.19 15.23 -2.45
C LEU A 105 4.26 15.45 -0.94
N GLU A 106 3.53 16.45 -0.46
CA GLU A 106 3.51 16.83 0.95
C GLU A 106 3.04 15.68 1.86
N PHE A 107 2.20 14.80 1.33
CA PHE A 107 1.67 13.67 2.07
C PHE A 107 2.50 12.38 1.95
N ASP A 108 3.64 12.40 1.26
CA ASP A 108 4.60 11.30 1.30
C ASP A 108 5.27 11.24 2.69
N VAL A 109 5.14 10.09 3.35
CA VAL A 109 5.62 9.92 4.73
C VAL A 109 7.14 10.00 4.82
N GLU A 110 7.84 9.45 3.83
CA GLU A 110 9.30 9.46 3.72
C GLU A 110 9.73 9.99 2.35
N GLN A 111 9.64 11.31 2.16
CA GLN A 111 9.89 11.96 0.87
C GLN A 111 11.24 11.59 0.24
N SER A 112 12.28 11.37 1.05
CA SER A 112 13.61 10.96 0.55
C SER A 112 13.58 9.56 -0.07
N LYS A 113 12.73 8.66 0.38
CA LYS A 113 12.53 7.33 -0.20
C LYS A 113 11.53 7.33 -1.35
N ALA A 114 10.52 8.20 -1.29
CA ALA A 114 9.51 8.31 -2.35
C ALA A 114 10.10 8.74 -3.71
N ARG A 115 11.28 9.34 -3.71
CA ARG A 115 12.00 9.80 -4.92
C ARG A 115 13.14 8.87 -5.38
N SER A 116 13.28 7.68 -4.80
CA SER A 116 14.41 6.77 -5.09
C SER A 116 14.07 5.62 -6.07
#